data_008b6424adf36201f162a9cba47cc52f
#
_entry.id   008b6424adf36201f162a9cba47cc52f
#
_cell.length_a   1.000
_cell.length_b   1.000
_cell.length_c   1.000
_cell.angle_alpha   90.00
_cell.angle_beta   90.00
_cell.angle_gamma   90.00
#
_symmetry.space_group_name_H-M   'P 1'
#
loop_
_entity.id
_entity.type
_entity.pdbx_description
1 polymer ?
#
loop_
_entity_poly.entity_id
_entity_poly.type
_entity_poly.pdbx_seq_one_letter_code
_entity_poly.pdbx_strand_id
1 'polypeptide(L)'
;MATVTIRYWAAAKEAAGVAEEICEANSLAELMTKITRNRETLATVVKRSSFLVDGDPVGRRAHEEVLLGDGVTVEVLPPFAGG
;
A
#
# COMPACT_ATOMS: atom_id res chain seq x y z
N MET A 1 3.04 -9.38 14.94
CA MET A 1 2.68 -8.91 13.61
C MET A 1 3.92 -8.42 12.90
N ALA A 2 3.93 -8.49 11.57
CA ALA A 2 5.08 -8.03 10.81
C ALA A 2 5.13 -6.51 10.77
N THR A 3 6.33 -5.96 10.94
CA THR A 3 6.56 -4.52 10.80
C THR A 3 6.90 -4.23 9.34
N VAL A 4 6.11 -3.38 8.71
CA VAL A 4 6.16 -3.13 7.27
C VAL A 4 6.36 -1.65 7.01
N THR A 5 7.19 -1.31 6.02
CA THR A 5 7.31 0.08 5.55
C THR A 5 6.41 0.22 4.32
N ILE A 6 5.57 1.26 4.31
CA ILE A 6 4.76 1.59 3.15
C ILE A 6 5.32 2.84 2.51
N ARG A 7 5.57 2.78 1.21
CA ARG A 7 6.02 3.94 0.44
C ARG A 7 4.91 4.35 -0.51
N TYR A 8 4.60 5.63 -0.49
CA TYR A 8 3.54 6.21 -1.31
C TYR A 8 4.14 7.01 -2.45
N TRP A 9 3.61 6.83 -3.64
CA TRP A 9 4.05 7.55 -4.83
C TRP A 9 2.93 8.41 -5.38
N ALA A 10 3.30 9.53 -6.02
CA ALA A 10 2.38 10.39 -6.77
C ALA A 10 1.11 10.73 -5.96
N ALA A 11 -0.08 10.46 -6.51
CA ALA A 11 -1.34 10.79 -5.86
C ALA A 11 -1.50 10.11 -4.49
N ALA A 12 -0.90 8.93 -4.31
CA ALA A 12 -0.96 8.25 -3.01
C ALA A 12 -0.16 9.02 -1.96
N LYS A 13 0.98 9.57 -2.35
CA LYS A 13 1.80 10.38 -1.45
C LYS A 13 1.04 11.65 -1.04
N GLU A 14 0.40 12.31 -1.99
CA GLU A 14 -0.40 13.49 -1.68
C GLU A 14 -1.56 13.16 -0.75
N ALA A 15 -2.25 12.04 -1.01
CA ALA A 15 -3.39 11.64 -0.20
C ALA A 15 -2.98 11.23 1.21
N ALA A 16 -1.84 10.57 1.36
CA ALA A 16 -1.34 10.13 2.66
C ALA A 16 -0.74 11.29 3.47
N GLY A 17 -0.20 12.29 2.78
CA GLY A 17 0.45 13.41 3.43
C GLY A 17 1.88 13.13 3.86
N VAL A 18 2.40 11.93 3.57
CA VAL A 18 3.76 11.52 3.87
C VAL A 18 4.28 10.65 2.73
N ALA A 19 5.62 10.62 2.57
CA ALA A 19 6.23 9.79 1.54
C ALA A 19 6.25 8.32 1.93
N GLU A 20 6.38 8.03 3.22
CA GLU A 20 6.35 6.65 3.72
C GLU A 20 5.97 6.65 5.19
N GLU A 21 5.52 5.50 5.65
CA GLU A 21 5.22 5.30 7.07
C GLU A 21 5.39 3.84 7.41
N ILE A 22 5.41 3.55 8.71
CA ILE A 22 5.59 2.19 9.21
C ILE A 22 4.26 1.71 9.78
N CYS A 23 3.90 0.48 9.51
CA CYS A 23 2.66 -0.11 10.02
C CYS A 23 2.89 -1.59 10.29
N GLU A 24 2.15 -2.15 11.25
CA GLU A 24 2.18 -3.58 11.51
C GLU A 24 1.01 -4.24 10.82
N ALA A 25 1.29 -5.28 10.04
CA ALA A 25 0.26 -6.03 9.32
C ALA A 25 0.81 -7.37 8.89
N ASN A 26 -0.06 -8.38 8.82
CA ASN A 26 0.33 -9.73 8.41
C ASN A 26 0.02 -10.01 6.94
N SER A 27 -0.88 -9.24 6.35
CA SER A 27 -1.24 -9.39 4.94
C SER A 27 -1.42 -8.03 4.29
N LEU A 28 -1.39 -8.01 2.96
CA LEU A 28 -1.62 -6.78 2.23
C LEU A 28 -3.03 -6.24 2.48
N ALA A 29 -4.04 -7.12 2.58
CA ALA A 29 -5.40 -6.71 2.89
C ALA A 29 -5.48 -6.00 4.22
N GLU A 30 -4.85 -6.55 5.25
CA GLU A 30 -4.82 -5.94 6.57
C GLU A 30 -4.11 -4.58 6.52
N LEU A 31 -2.99 -4.51 5.80
CA LEU A 31 -2.25 -3.27 5.64
C LEU A 31 -3.11 -2.19 5.00
N MET A 32 -3.82 -2.54 3.92
CA MET A 32 -4.69 -1.58 3.24
C MET A 32 -5.78 -1.06 4.15
N THR A 33 -6.37 -1.92 4.96
CA THR A 33 -7.38 -1.52 5.93
C THR A 33 -6.81 -0.51 6.92
N LYS A 34 -5.62 -0.77 7.43
CA LYS A 34 -5.00 0.08 8.43
C LYS A 34 -4.58 1.45 7.88
N ILE A 35 -3.96 1.48 6.72
CA ILE A 35 -3.45 2.75 6.17
C ILE A 35 -4.56 3.65 5.64
N THR A 36 -5.71 3.08 5.28
CA THR A 36 -6.83 3.88 4.76
C THR A 36 -7.84 4.27 5.82
N ARG A 37 -7.64 3.84 7.06
CA ARG A 37 -8.56 4.18 8.15
C ARG A 37 -8.59 5.69 8.35
N ASN A 38 -9.78 6.27 8.28
CA ASN A 38 -9.99 7.73 8.39
C ASN A 38 -9.25 8.55 7.33
N ARG A 39 -8.95 7.94 6.19
CA ARG A 39 -8.27 8.60 5.07
C ARG A 39 -9.02 8.28 3.79
N GLU A 40 -10.18 8.91 3.59
CA GLU A 40 -11.04 8.61 2.45
C GLU A 40 -10.37 8.86 1.10
N THR A 41 -9.60 9.94 0.99
CA THR A 41 -8.90 10.24 -0.26
C THR A 41 -7.87 9.17 -0.57
N LEU A 42 -7.12 8.74 0.44
CA LEU A 42 -6.14 7.68 0.25
C LEU A 42 -6.84 6.36 -0.11
N ALA A 43 -7.97 6.06 0.52
CA ALA A 43 -8.72 4.85 0.20
C ALA A 43 -9.14 4.82 -1.27
N THR A 44 -9.57 5.96 -1.80
CA THR A 44 -9.96 6.08 -3.21
C THR A 44 -8.77 5.84 -4.14
N VAL A 45 -7.61 6.42 -3.81
CA VAL A 45 -6.39 6.26 -4.60
C VAL A 45 -5.92 4.82 -4.56
N VAL A 46 -5.91 4.21 -3.38
CA VAL A 46 -5.44 2.84 -3.18
C VAL A 46 -6.24 1.84 -4.02
N LYS A 47 -7.54 2.05 -4.18
CA LYS A 47 -8.37 1.15 -4.97
C LYS A 47 -7.92 1.05 -6.42
N ARG A 48 -7.27 2.07 -6.94
CA ARG A 48 -6.79 2.12 -8.32
C ARG A 48 -5.32 1.83 -8.46
N SER A 49 -4.64 1.64 -7.35
CA SER A 49 -3.19 1.51 -7.33
C SER A 49 -2.74 0.08 -7.57
N SER A 50 -1.52 -0.04 -8.06
CA SER A 50 -0.79 -1.30 -8.09
C SER A 50 0.13 -1.33 -6.89
N PHE A 51 0.58 -2.53 -6.52
CA PHE A 51 1.42 -2.71 -5.34
C PHE A 51 2.64 -3.55 -5.67
N LEU A 52 3.76 -3.16 -5.04
CA LEU A 52 4.97 -3.98 -5.07
C LEU A 52 5.29 -4.38 -3.62
N VAL A 53 5.69 -5.62 -3.42
CA VAL A 53 6.18 -6.10 -2.13
C VAL A 53 7.64 -6.47 -2.34
N ASP A 54 8.54 -5.70 -1.74
CA ASP A 54 9.98 -5.82 -1.95
C ASP A 54 10.35 -5.88 -3.44
N GLY A 55 9.69 -5.03 -4.22
CA GLY A 55 9.94 -4.92 -5.66
C GLY A 55 9.16 -5.91 -6.53
N ASP A 56 8.47 -6.88 -5.94
CA ASP A 56 7.70 -7.87 -6.70
C ASP A 56 6.26 -7.41 -6.88
N PRO A 57 5.75 -7.38 -8.12
CA PRO A 57 4.36 -6.98 -8.34
C PRO A 57 3.38 -7.97 -7.71
N VAL A 58 2.38 -7.43 -7.04
CA VAL A 58 1.30 -8.25 -6.48
C VAL A 58 0.41 -8.81 -7.60
N GLY A 59 0.19 -7.99 -8.64
CA GLY A 59 -0.64 -8.41 -9.76
C GLY A 59 -2.06 -8.69 -9.33
N ARG A 60 -2.59 -9.83 -9.78
CA ARG A 60 -3.97 -10.22 -9.52
C ARG A 60 -4.17 -11.08 -8.28
N ARG A 61 -3.13 -11.28 -7.49
CA ARG A 61 -3.27 -12.08 -6.27
C ARG A 61 -4.24 -11.39 -5.32
N ALA A 62 -5.07 -12.17 -4.64
CA ALA A 62 -5.97 -11.63 -3.64
C ALA A 62 -5.14 -11.05 -2.50
N HIS A 63 -5.48 -9.86 -2.05
CA HIS A 63 -4.68 -9.17 -1.04
C HIS A 63 -4.62 -9.92 0.29
N GLU A 64 -5.66 -10.70 0.60
CA GLU A 64 -5.69 -11.54 1.80
C GLU A 64 -4.64 -12.65 1.75
N GLU A 65 -4.23 -13.05 0.55
CA GLU A 65 -3.25 -14.12 0.36
C GLU A 65 -1.82 -13.62 0.23
N VAL A 66 -1.65 -12.30 0.12
CA VAL A 66 -0.31 -11.69 0.05
C VAL A 66 0.19 -11.48 1.47
N LEU A 67 0.95 -12.44 1.97
CA LEU A 67 1.47 -12.38 3.33
C LEU A 67 2.71 -11.50 3.38
N LEU A 68 2.81 -10.72 4.45
CA LEU A 68 3.91 -9.78 4.62
C LEU A 68 4.84 -10.26 5.72
N GLY A 69 6.13 -10.30 5.40
CA GLY A 69 7.15 -10.62 6.37
C GLY A 69 7.66 -9.38 7.07
N ASP A 70 8.33 -9.59 8.19
CA ASP A 70 8.92 -8.50 8.95
C ASP A 70 10.01 -7.82 8.12
N GLY A 71 9.96 -6.49 8.07
CA GLY A 71 10.97 -5.72 7.35
C GLY A 71 10.68 -5.49 5.86
N VAL A 72 9.56 -6.02 5.32
CA VAL A 72 9.26 -5.80 3.90
C VAL A 72 8.85 -4.35 3.64
N THR A 73 9.05 -3.92 2.40
CA THR A 73 8.59 -2.63 1.92
C THR A 73 7.47 -2.85 0.91
N VAL A 74 6.34 -2.19 1.14
CA VAL A 74 5.21 -2.20 0.22
C VAL A 74 5.15 -0.84 -0.46
N GLU A 75 5.10 -0.82 -1.79
CA GLU A 75 4.99 0.43 -2.54
C GLU A 75 3.60 0.54 -3.14
N VAL A 76 2.99 1.70 -2.98
CA VAL A 76 1.68 2.01 -3.52
C VAL A 76 1.87 2.87 -4.76
N LEU A 77 1.50 2.32 -5.92
CA LEU A 77 1.74 2.94 -7.22
C LEU A 77 0.41 3.25 -7.90
N PRO A 78 -0.09 4.49 -7.77
CA PRO A 78 -1.33 4.88 -8.46
C PRO A 78 -1.11 4.89 -9.97
N PRO A 79 -2.18 4.78 -10.77
CA PRO A 79 -2.05 4.96 -12.21
C PRO A 79 -1.61 6.40 -12.49
N PHE A 80 -0.77 6.59 -13.50
CA PHE A 80 -0.33 7.93 -13.86
C PHE A 80 -1.48 8.68 -14.51
N ALA A 81 -1.56 9.98 -14.20
CA ALA A 81 -2.57 10.83 -14.77
C ALA A 81 -2.42 10.85 -16.31
N GLY A 82 -3.56 10.79 -17.00
CA GLY A 82 -3.56 10.75 -18.45
C GLY A 82 -3.29 9.37 -19.02
N GLY A 83 -2.96 8.44 -18.15
CA GLY A 83 -2.80 7.06 -18.56
C GLY A 83 -4.13 6.35 -18.53
#